data_c03f0874075b18ba368a4eca2e1bc212
#
_entry.id   c03f0874075b18ba368a4eca2e1bc212
#
_cell.length_a   1.000
_cell.length_b   1.000
_cell.length_c   1.000
_cell.angle_alpha   90.00
_cell.angle_beta   90.00
_cell.angle_gamma   90.00
#
_symmetry.space_group_name_H-M   'P 1'
#
loop_
_entity.id
_entity.type
_entity.pdbx_description
1 polymer ?
#
loop_
_entity_poly.entity_id
_entity_poly.type
_entity_poly.pdbx_seq_one_letter_code
_entity_poly.pdbx_strand_id
1 'polypeptide(L)'
;ANFVKLTGKESTEKLRKEAVEIISHGNNVLRETKNVTEKVHALMPIVENVEKLAVKKIESIYGIQFQREVQYVLNRHRYIFDAFAQKDEIFYIFECKYVRNAISRERLRSVLEQMLRYKQMFKDQGIATKFIVAFVLDEFTENRQHEIMDFYSSVAPEMTVYVFDFNKLKVEFSTKS
;
A
#
# COMPACT_ATOMS: atom_id res chain seq x y z
N ALA A 1 12.20 -9.87 -15.74
CA ALA A 1 12.29 -9.26 -17.06
C ALA A 1 11.10 -8.35 -17.38
N ASN A 2 9.98 -8.51 -16.67
CA ASN A 2 8.74 -7.77 -16.96
C ASN A 2 8.43 -6.64 -15.96
N PHE A 3 9.36 -6.36 -15.06
CA PHE A 3 9.22 -5.24 -14.12
C PHE A 3 9.83 -3.98 -14.70
N VAL A 4 9.05 -2.93 -14.73
CA VAL A 4 9.43 -1.62 -15.26
C VAL A 4 9.10 -0.55 -14.24
N LYS A 5 10.02 0.37 -14.01
CA LYS A 5 9.77 1.49 -13.11
C LYS A 5 8.75 2.44 -13.73
N LEU A 6 7.85 2.97 -12.90
CA LEU A 6 6.87 3.96 -13.35
C LEU A 6 7.57 5.26 -13.77
N THR A 7 7.02 5.92 -14.78
CA THR A 7 7.44 7.28 -15.15
C THR A 7 6.99 8.27 -14.07
N GLY A 8 7.55 9.48 -14.07
CA GLY A 8 7.12 10.52 -13.13
C GLY A 8 5.64 10.82 -13.24
N LYS A 9 5.09 10.85 -14.47
CA LYS A 9 3.67 11.07 -14.70
C LYS A 9 2.82 9.93 -14.16
N GLU A 10 3.24 8.70 -14.37
CA GLU A 10 2.54 7.51 -13.86
C GLU A 10 2.57 7.47 -12.33
N SER A 11 3.70 7.80 -11.71
CA SER A 11 3.83 7.88 -10.25
C SER A 11 2.90 8.95 -9.66
N THR A 12 2.82 10.12 -10.29
CA THR A 12 1.92 11.19 -9.86
C THR A 12 0.47 10.75 -9.95
N GLU A 13 0.09 10.10 -11.03
CA GLU A 13 -1.27 9.60 -11.21
C GLU A 13 -1.63 8.53 -10.18
N LYS A 14 -0.67 7.65 -9.85
CA LYS A 14 -0.84 6.65 -8.80
C LYS A 14 -1.11 7.32 -7.44
N LEU A 15 -0.32 8.32 -7.08
CA LEU A 15 -0.51 9.07 -5.83
C LEU A 15 -1.86 9.77 -5.80
N ARG A 16 -2.28 10.34 -6.93
CA ARG A 16 -3.59 11.00 -7.03
C ARG A 16 -4.72 10.01 -6.80
N LYS A 17 -4.65 8.83 -7.41
CA LYS A 17 -5.66 7.78 -7.22
C LYS A 17 -5.75 7.30 -5.78
N GLU A 18 -4.62 7.11 -5.12
CA GLU A 18 -4.57 6.74 -3.71
C GLU A 18 -5.18 7.82 -2.82
N ALA A 19 -4.86 9.09 -3.08
CA ALA A 19 -5.43 10.21 -2.34
C ALA A 19 -6.95 10.30 -2.53
N VAL A 20 -7.44 10.10 -3.75
CA VAL A 20 -8.88 10.06 -4.04
C VAL A 20 -9.54 8.90 -3.29
N GLU A 21 -8.93 7.73 -3.27
CA GLU A 21 -9.45 6.56 -2.55
C GLU A 21 -9.58 6.85 -1.05
N ILE A 22 -8.57 7.46 -0.45
CA ILE A 22 -8.58 7.82 0.97
C ILE A 22 -9.73 8.78 1.27
N ILE A 23 -9.91 9.79 0.44
CA ILE A 23 -10.96 10.79 0.61
C ILE A 23 -12.35 10.17 0.39
N SER A 24 -12.51 9.29 -0.60
CA SER A 24 -13.81 8.68 -0.92
C SER A 24 -14.28 7.70 0.15
N HIS A 25 -13.36 7.05 0.86
CA HIS A 25 -13.69 6.16 1.97
C HIS A 25 -13.70 6.86 3.34
N GLY A 26 -13.36 8.15 3.35
CA GLY A 26 -13.49 8.99 4.53
C GLY A 26 -14.88 9.61 4.61
N ASN A 27 -15.24 10.09 5.79
CA ASN A 27 -16.57 10.62 6.08
C ASN A 27 -17.00 11.78 5.18
N ASN A 28 -18.09 11.64 4.42
CA ASN A 28 -18.92 12.71 3.84
C ASN A 28 -18.20 13.81 3.01
N VAL A 29 -16.96 13.66 2.69
CA VAL A 29 -16.15 14.71 2.04
C VAL A 29 -16.52 14.90 0.58
N LEU A 30 -17.13 13.90 -0.06
CA LEU A 30 -17.53 13.97 -1.48
C LEU A 30 -18.68 14.92 -1.75
N ARG A 31 -19.36 15.41 -0.71
CA ARG A 31 -20.46 16.35 -0.88
C ARG A 31 -20.03 17.79 -1.18
N GLU A 32 -18.75 18.11 -0.91
CA GLU A 32 -18.18 19.42 -1.15
C GLU A 32 -17.22 19.36 -2.34
N THR A 33 -17.77 19.44 -3.55
CA THR A 33 -17.00 19.30 -4.79
C THR A 33 -15.89 20.34 -4.98
N LYS A 34 -16.02 21.51 -4.37
CA LYS A 34 -15.03 22.59 -4.51
C LYS A 34 -13.71 22.30 -3.81
N ASN A 35 -13.72 21.48 -2.74
CA ASN A 35 -12.55 21.24 -1.91
C ASN A 35 -11.88 19.89 -2.18
N VAL A 36 -12.48 19.02 -3.01
CA VAL A 36 -11.94 17.68 -3.27
C VAL A 36 -10.59 17.76 -3.97
N THR A 37 -10.45 18.58 -4.99
CA THR A 37 -9.20 18.73 -5.73
C THR A 37 -8.09 19.26 -4.81
N GLU A 38 -8.37 20.27 -4.01
CA GLU A 38 -7.41 20.83 -3.05
C GLU A 38 -7.01 19.80 -1.99
N LYS A 39 -7.97 19.02 -1.49
CA LYS A 39 -7.71 17.96 -0.52
C LYS A 39 -6.85 16.85 -1.11
N VAL A 40 -7.12 16.47 -2.35
CA VAL A 40 -6.31 15.48 -3.07
C VAL A 40 -4.88 15.99 -3.21
N HIS A 41 -4.69 17.22 -3.66
CA HIS A 41 -3.36 17.81 -3.80
C HIS A 41 -2.61 17.90 -2.47
N ALA A 42 -3.29 18.28 -1.40
CA ALA A 42 -2.70 18.36 -0.07
C ALA A 42 -2.30 16.99 0.48
N LEU A 43 -3.07 15.96 0.13
CA LEU A 43 -2.85 14.61 0.63
C LEU A 43 -1.73 13.87 -0.12
N MET A 44 -1.52 14.17 -1.39
CA MET A 44 -0.53 13.45 -2.22
C MET A 44 0.88 13.42 -1.62
N PRO A 45 1.47 14.55 -1.15
CA PRO A 45 2.79 14.50 -0.52
C PRO A 45 2.81 13.66 0.76
N ILE A 46 1.71 13.66 1.51
CA ILE A 46 1.59 12.88 2.73
C ILE A 46 1.60 11.38 2.39
N VAL A 47 0.81 10.97 1.40
CA VAL A 47 0.76 9.58 0.93
C VAL A 47 2.13 9.12 0.44
N GLU A 48 2.84 9.96 -0.32
CA GLU A 48 4.18 9.65 -0.79
C GLU A 48 5.14 9.43 0.37
N ASN A 49 5.09 10.27 1.39
CA ASN A 49 5.94 10.13 2.59
C ASN A 49 5.58 8.87 3.38
N VAL A 50 4.31 8.58 3.55
CA VAL A 50 3.83 7.36 4.21
C VAL A 50 4.40 6.12 3.52
N GLU A 51 4.28 6.06 2.21
CA GLU A 51 4.75 4.94 1.39
C GLU A 51 6.27 4.78 1.51
N LYS A 52 7.00 5.89 1.41
CA LYS A 52 8.46 5.90 1.57
C LYS A 52 8.90 5.36 2.94
N LEU A 53 8.25 5.79 4.02
CA LEU A 53 8.59 5.35 5.37
C LEU A 53 8.19 3.90 5.59
N ALA A 54 7.04 3.47 5.08
CA ALA A 54 6.59 2.09 5.16
C ALA A 54 7.56 1.15 4.44
N VAL A 55 8.05 1.52 3.27
CA VAL A 55 9.05 0.74 2.53
C VAL A 55 10.34 0.62 3.35
N LYS A 56 10.83 1.70 3.94
CA LYS A 56 12.01 1.65 4.81
C LYS A 56 11.82 0.69 5.98
N LYS A 57 10.63 0.69 6.58
CA LYS A 57 10.31 -0.22 7.68
C LYS A 57 10.33 -1.68 7.23
N ILE A 58 9.71 -1.98 6.11
CA ILE A 58 9.67 -3.33 5.54
C ILE A 58 11.08 -3.79 5.16
N GLU A 59 11.90 -2.92 4.60
CA GLU A 59 13.30 -3.23 4.30
C GLU A 59 14.08 -3.59 5.57
N SER A 60 13.84 -2.89 6.66
CA SER A 60 14.48 -3.19 7.93
C SER A 60 14.03 -4.53 8.53
N ILE A 61 12.75 -4.88 8.35
CA ILE A 61 12.18 -6.15 8.84
C ILE A 61 12.75 -7.34 8.06
N TYR A 62 12.78 -7.24 6.73
CA TYR A 62 13.16 -8.38 5.88
C TYR A 62 14.65 -8.41 5.53
N GLY A 63 15.36 -7.31 5.76
CA GLY A 63 16.79 -7.24 5.42
C GLY A 63 17.06 -7.27 3.92
N ILE A 64 16.10 -6.86 3.10
CA ILE A 64 16.23 -6.76 1.65
C ILE A 64 15.81 -5.38 1.17
N GLN A 65 16.37 -4.96 0.05
CA GLN A 65 16.04 -3.67 -0.55
C GLN A 65 14.89 -3.83 -1.53
N PHE A 66 13.92 -2.91 -1.45
CA PHE A 66 12.76 -2.89 -2.33
C PHE A 66 12.89 -1.77 -3.36
N GLN A 67 12.40 -2.03 -4.56
CA GLN A 67 12.21 -1.02 -5.59
C GLN A 67 10.80 -0.47 -5.48
N ARG A 68 10.69 0.86 -5.40
CA ARG A 68 9.39 1.54 -5.30
C ARG A 68 8.81 1.82 -6.67
N GLU A 69 7.49 1.89 -6.71
CA GLU A 69 6.74 2.36 -7.88
C GLU A 69 7.10 1.59 -9.14
N VAL A 70 6.81 0.30 -9.12
CA VAL A 70 7.08 -0.59 -10.24
C VAL A 70 5.79 -1.13 -10.82
N GLN A 71 5.84 -1.46 -12.09
CA GLN A 71 4.77 -2.15 -12.77
C GLN A 71 5.29 -3.45 -13.36
N TYR A 72 4.45 -4.45 -13.35
CA TYR A 72 4.67 -5.72 -14.03
C TYR A 72 3.78 -5.76 -15.25
N VAL A 73 4.35 -5.99 -16.42
CA VAL A 73 3.61 -6.01 -17.67
C VAL A 73 3.55 -7.45 -18.19
N LEU A 74 2.33 -7.95 -18.39
CA LEU A 74 2.08 -9.28 -18.90
C LEU A 74 0.90 -9.24 -19.87
N ASN A 75 1.12 -9.64 -21.11
CA ASN A 75 0.07 -9.72 -22.16
C ASN A 75 -0.76 -8.43 -22.27
N ARG A 76 -0.10 -7.29 -22.28
CA ARG A 76 -0.70 -5.95 -22.33
C ARG A 76 -1.43 -5.52 -21.06
N HIS A 77 -1.49 -6.37 -20.03
CA HIS A 77 -1.99 -5.99 -18.72
C HIS A 77 -0.86 -5.42 -17.86
N ARG A 78 -1.19 -4.38 -17.10
CA ARG A 78 -0.24 -3.69 -16.23
C ARG A 78 -0.70 -3.85 -14.79
N TYR A 79 0.20 -4.36 -13.96
CA TYR A 79 -0.03 -4.53 -12.52
C TYR A 79 0.94 -3.60 -11.80
N ILE A 80 0.39 -2.64 -11.07
CA ILE A 80 1.19 -1.61 -10.39
C ILE A 80 1.30 -1.95 -8.92
N PHE A 81 2.54 -1.95 -8.40
CA PHE A 81 2.83 -2.24 -7.01
C PHE A 81 3.52 -1.05 -6.34
N ASP A 82 3.27 -0.87 -5.05
CA ASP A 82 3.95 0.18 -4.28
C ASP A 82 5.44 -0.11 -4.15
N ALA A 83 5.80 -1.37 -3.93
CA ALA A 83 7.20 -1.79 -3.94
C ALA A 83 7.32 -3.27 -4.29
N PHE A 84 8.50 -3.63 -4.74
CA PHE A 84 8.83 -4.97 -5.19
C PHE A 84 10.27 -5.32 -4.83
N ALA A 85 10.49 -6.57 -4.46
CA ALA A 85 11.84 -7.12 -4.30
C ALA A 85 11.86 -8.56 -4.76
N GLN A 86 13.03 -9.05 -5.13
CA GLN A 86 13.25 -10.44 -5.47
C GLN A 86 14.41 -10.98 -4.65
N LYS A 87 14.21 -12.11 -3.99
CA LYS A 87 15.25 -12.79 -3.23
C LYS A 87 14.96 -14.29 -3.22
N ASP A 88 15.97 -15.11 -3.51
CA ASP A 88 15.88 -16.58 -3.49
C ASP A 88 14.73 -17.11 -4.35
N GLU A 89 14.56 -16.53 -5.55
CA GLU A 89 13.51 -16.88 -6.53
C GLU A 89 12.09 -16.57 -6.04
N ILE A 90 11.94 -15.82 -4.95
CA ILE A 90 10.64 -15.39 -4.45
C ILE A 90 10.46 -13.91 -4.75
N PHE A 91 9.28 -13.58 -5.28
CA PHE A 91 8.89 -12.18 -5.50
C PHE A 91 8.16 -11.67 -4.26
N TYR A 92 8.69 -10.60 -3.68
CA TYR A 92 8.07 -9.89 -2.56
C TYR A 92 7.29 -8.71 -3.13
N ILE A 93 5.98 -8.75 -2.97
CA ILE A 93 5.08 -7.69 -3.44
C ILE A 93 4.59 -6.93 -2.22
N PHE A 94 4.77 -5.63 -2.23
CA PHE A 94 4.39 -4.78 -1.11
C PHE A 94 3.35 -3.75 -1.53
N GLU A 95 2.28 -3.66 -0.75
CA GLU A 95 1.25 -2.64 -0.86
C GLU A 95 1.13 -1.90 0.46
N CYS A 96 1.07 -0.58 0.38
CA CYS A 96 0.93 0.30 1.53
C CYS A 96 -0.42 1.02 1.44
N LYS A 97 -1.15 1.06 2.53
CA LYS A 97 -2.43 1.76 2.62
C LYS A 97 -2.39 2.75 3.78
N TYR A 98 -2.58 4.03 3.48
CA TYR A 98 -2.66 5.06 4.49
C TYR A 98 -4.09 5.20 4.99
N VAL A 99 -4.27 5.20 6.30
CA VAL A 99 -5.59 5.29 6.94
C VAL A 99 -5.61 6.50 7.86
N ARG A 100 -6.42 7.49 7.54
CA ARG A 100 -6.54 8.72 8.33
C ARG A 100 -7.54 8.60 9.46
N ASN A 101 -8.60 7.83 9.24
CA ASN A 101 -9.68 7.64 10.20
C ASN A 101 -9.95 6.15 10.36
N ALA A 102 -11.14 5.78 10.81
CA ALA A 102 -11.54 4.37 10.83
C ALA A 102 -11.53 3.82 9.40
N ILE A 103 -11.07 2.59 9.24
CA ILE A 103 -11.09 1.92 7.94
C ILE A 103 -12.39 1.14 7.81
N SER A 104 -13.05 1.26 6.65
CA SER A 104 -14.27 0.51 6.38
C SER A 104 -13.95 -0.95 6.00
N ARG A 105 -14.89 -1.85 6.28
CA ARG A 105 -14.78 -3.23 5.83
C ARG A 105 -14.71 -3.34 4.32
N GLU A 106 -15.41 -2.45 3.63
CA GLU A 106 -15.38 -2.39 2.17
C GLU A 106 -13.96 -2.14 1.65
N ARG A 107 -13.22 -1.22 2.26
CA ARG A 107 -11.84 -0.94 1.89
C ARG A 107 -10.93 -2.13 2.21
N LEU A 108 -11.13 -2.79 3.35
CA LEU A 108 -10.38 -4.00 3.71
C LEU A 108 -10.60 -5.11 2.68
N ARG A 109 -11.85 -5.32 2.23
CA ARG A 109 -12.18 -6.29 1.18
C ARG A 109 -11.58 -5.92 -0.16
N SER A 110 -11.60 -4.65 -0.52
CA SER A 110 -11.04 -4.16 -1.78
C SER A 110 -9.53 -4.47 -1.84
N VAL A 111 -8.81 -4.24 -0.77
CA VAL A 111 -7.39 -4.59 -0.67
C VAL A 111 -7.19 -6.10 -0.81
N LEU A 112 -8.00 -6.89 -0.12
CA LEU A 112 -7.95 -8.36 -0.23
C LEU A 112 -8.17 -8.83 -1.66
N GLU A 113 -9.20 -8.33 -2.32
CA GLU A 113 -9.52 -8.69 -3.71
C GLU A 113 -8.39 -8.36 -4.67
N GLN A 114 -7.76 -7.19 -4.49
CA GLN A 114 -6.60 -6.79 -5.29
C GLN A 114 -5.44 -7.76 -5.09
N MET A 115 -5.14 -8.12 -3.85
CA MET A 115 -4.03 -9.04 -3.55
C MET A 115 -4.31 -10.44 -4.07
N LEU A 116 -5.56 -10.91 -4.01
CA LEU A 116 -5.94 -12.20 -4.57
C LEU A 116 -5.78 -12.24 -6.09
N ARG A 117 -6.10 -11.14 -6.78
CA ARG A 117 -5.88 -11.04 -8.24
C ARG A 117 -4.38 -11.13 -8.56
N TYR A 118 -3.55 -10.43 -7.83
CA TYR A 118 -2.09 -10.51 -8.01
C TYR A 118 -1.57 -11.93 -7.75
N LYS A 119 -2.02 -12.53 -6.67
CA LYS A 119 -1.63 -13.90 -6.29
C LYS A 119 -1.97 -14.87 -7.41
N GLN A 120 -3.17 -14.81 -7.95
CA GLN A 120 -3.60 -15.70 -9.02
C GLN A 120 -2.78 -15.49 -10.29
N MET A 121 -2.52 -14.23 -10.64
CA MET A 121 -1.73 -13.89 -11.83
C MET A 121 -0.32 -14.49 -11.73
N PHE A 122 0.36 -14.31 -10.61
CA PHE A 122 1.71 -14.85 -10.43
C PHE A 122 1.72 -16.39 -10.35
N LYS A 123 0.70 -16.96 -9.69
CA LYS A 123 0.55 -18.41 -9.62
C LYS A 123 0.39 -19.03 -11.01
N ASP A 124 -0.39 -18.39 -11.87
CA ASP A 124 -0.57 -18.84 -13.26
C ASP A 124 0.73 -18.79 -14.07
N GLN A 125 1.67 -17.94 -13.66
CA GLN A 125 3.01 -17.87 -14.26
C GLN A 125 4.03 -18.81 -13.60
N GLY A 126 3.62 -19.57 -12.59
CA GLY A 126 4.54 -20.45 -11.86
C GLY A 126 5.55 -19.70 -10.99
N ILE A 127 5.23 -18.47 -10.60
CA ILE A 127 6.13 -17.61 -9.82
C ILE A 127 5.73 -17.66 -8.34
N ALA A 128 6.69 -18.00 -7.48
CA ALA A 128 6.51 -17.98 -6.03
C ALA A 128 6.51 -16.52 -5.54
N THR A 129 5.52 -16.16 -4.73
CA THR A 129 5.35 -14.80 -4.24
C THR A 129 5.09 -14.77 -2.74
N LYS A 130 5.48 -13.66 -2.14
CA LYS A 130 5.07 -13.30 -0.79
C LYS A 130 4.40 -11.93 -0.85
N PHE A 131 3.15 -11.87 -0.42
CA PHE A 131 2.39 -10.62 -0.41
C PHE A 131 2.41 -10.01 0.97
N ILE A 132 2.81 -8.74 1.02
CA ILE A 132 2.95 -7.97 2.24
C ILE A 132 2.09 -6.71 2.09
N VAL A 133 1.20 -6.49 3.03
CA VAL A 133 0.37 -5.29 3.07
C VAL A 133 0.64 -4.58 4.39
N ALA A 134 0.92 -3.30 4.33
CA ALA A 134 1.06 -2.46 5.52
C ALA A 134 -0.03 -1.40 5.54
N PHE A 135 -0.79 -1.36 6.61
CA PHE A 135 -1.71 -0.28 6.91
C PHE A 135 -0.99 0.70 7.83
N VAL A 136 -0.88 1.93 7.40
CA VAL A 136 -0.23 2.99 8.19
C VAL A 136 -1.31 3.91 8.72
N LEU A 137 -1.47 3.94 10.03
CA LEU A 137 -2.53 4.68 10.69
C LEU A 137 -2.03 6.05 11.14
N ASP A 138 -2.76 7.10 10.77
CA ASP A 138 -2.50 8.46 11.22
C ASP A 138 -2.78 8.60 12.71
N GLU A 139 -3.92 8.05 13.15
CA GLU A 139 -4.29 7.95 14.56
C GLU A 139 -4.31 6.48 14.97
N PHE A 140 -3.18 6.00 15.44
CA PHE A 140 -3.04 4.61 15.85
C PHE A 140 -3.74 4.36 17.19
N THR A 141 -4.57 3.32 17.20
CA THR A 141 -5.13 2.75 18.44
C THR A 141 -5.04 1.23 18.37
N GLU A 142 -4.96 0.58 19.52
CA GLU A 142 -4.94 -0.87 19.57
C GLU A 142 -6.21 -1.48 18.97
N ASN A 143 -7.36 -0.83 19.18
CA ASN A 143 -8.63 -1.29 18.62
C ASN A 143 -8.59 -1.28 17.08
N ARG A 144 -8.09 -0.22 16.48
CA ARG A 144 -7.96 -0.14 15.01
C ARG A 144 -7.00 -1.19 14.47
N GLN A 145 -5.89 -1.39 15.15
CA GLN A 145 -4.94 -2.45 14.81
C GLN A 145 -5.62 -3.81 14.85
N HIS A 146 -6.33 -4.13 15.93
CA HIS A 146 -7.02 -5.41 16.08
C HIS A 146 -8.10 -5.62 15.02
N GLU A 147 -8.87 -4.60 14.69
CA GLU A 147 -9.89 -4.70 13.63
C GLU A 147 -9.29 -5.13 12.30
N ILE A 148 -8.18 -4.52 11.92
CA ILE A 148 -7.50 -4.84 10.67
C ILE A 148 -6.90 -6.24 10.72
N MET A 149 -6.18 -6.54 11.78
CA MET A 149 -5.51 -7.85 11.92
C MET A 149 -6.51 -9.00 12.01
N ASP A 150 -7.59 -8.81 12.74
CA ASP A 150 -8.63 -9.83 12.88
C ASP A 150 -9.33 -10.11 11.54
N PHE A 151 -9.61 -9.07 10.77
CA PHE A 151 -10.21 -9.24 9.45
C PHE A 151 -9.35 -10.15 8.58
N TYR A 152 -8.07 -9.84 8.42
CA TYR A 152 -7.21 -10.61 7.52
C TYR A 152 -6.82 -11.98 8.07
N SER A 153 -6.66 -12.13 9.37
CA SER A 153 -6.36 -13.43 9.96
C SER A 153 -7.50 -14.43 9.75
N SER A 154 -8.75 -13.96 9.66
CA SER A 154 -9.92 -14.82 9.42
C SER A 154 -10.14 -15.14 7.94
N VAL A 155 -9.83 -14.22 7.02
CA VAL A 155 -10.17 -14.39 5.59
C VAL A 155 -8.96 -14.68 4.71
N ALA A 156 -7.76 -14.32 5.12
CA ALA A 156 -6.54 -14.49 4.33
C ALA A 156 -5.32 -14.75 5.22
N PRO A 157 -5.28 -15.90 5.94
CA PRO A 157 -4.20 -16.15 6.89
C PRO A 157 -2.82 -16.29 6.24
N GLU A 158 -2.75 -16.59 4.94
CA GLU A 158 -1.48 -16.66 4.20
C GLU A 158 -0.89 -15.32 3.81
N MET A 159 -1.67 -14.23 3.94
CA MET A 159 -1.20 -12.88 3.63
C MET A 159 -0.50 -12.29 4.85
N THR A 160 0.64 -11.65 4.63
CA THR A 160 1.37 -10.97 5.70
C THR A 160 0.88 -9.53 5.81
N VAL A 161 0.31 -9.19 6.96
CA VAL A 161 -0.26 -7.86 7.20
C VAL A 161 0.44 -7.19 8.37
N TYR A 162 0.81 -5.93 8.16
CA TYR A 162 1.36 -5.07 9.21
C TYR A 162 0.44 -3.88 9.43
N VAL A 163 0.37 -3.42 10.66
CA VAL A 163 -0.30 -2.17 11.00
C VAL A 163 0.72 -1.30 11.72
N PHE A 164 1.06 -0.17 11.11
CA PHE A 164 2.07 0.75 11.63
C PHE A 164 1.43 2.05 12.11
N ASP A 165 2.04 2.62 13.13
CA ASP A 165 1.73 3.97 13.62
C ASP A 165 2.56 4.96 12.81
N PHE A 166 1.90 5.86 12.06
CA PHE A 166 2.59 6.84 11.23
C PHE A 166 3.54 7.73 12.04
N ASN A 167 3.11 8.14 13.22
CA ASN A 167 3.94 9.00 14.08
C ASN A 167 5.23 8.28 14.51
N LYS A 168 5.14 6.99 14.81
CA LYS A 168 6.32 6.18 15.13
C LYS A 168 7.24 6.01 13.95
N LEU A 169 6.71 5.79 12.75
CA LEU A 169 7.51 5.70 11.54
C LEU A 169 8.27 7.00 11.27
N LYS A 170 7.61 8.14 11.45
CA LYS A 170 8.24 9.45 11.26
C LYS A 170 9.42 9.63 12.22
N VAL A 171 9.25 9.25 13.47
CA VAL A 171 10.33 9.34 14.47
C VAL A 171 11.49 8.39 14.13
N GLU A 172 11.17 7.15 13.75
CA GLU A 172 12.18 6.13 13.44
C GLU A 172 13.04 6.50 12.24
N PHE A 173 12.48 7.12 11.21
CA PHE A 173 13.19 7.34 9.94
C PHE A 173 13.45 8.80 9.57
N SER A 174 12.91 9.77 10.29
CA SER A 174 13.03 11.19 9.93
C SER A 174 14.36 11.83 10.34
N THR A 175 15.04 11.27 11.32
CA THR A 175 16.29 11.84 11.89
C THR A 175 17.54 11.43 11.14
N LYS A 176 17.41 10.69 10.05
CA LYS A 176 18.55 10.13 9.29
C LYS A 176 18.62 10.70 7.88
N SER A 177 18.31 11.95 7.74
CA SER A 177 18.51 12.62 6.46
C SER A 177 19.99 12.92 6.20
#